data_55c681af976f76b7fa3374a061249e55
#
_entry.id   55c681af976f76b7fa3374a061249e55
#
_cell.length_a   1.000
_cell.length_b   1.000
_cell.length_c   1.000
_cell.angle_alpha   90.00
_cell.angle_beta   90.00
_cell.angle_gamma   90.00
#
_symmetry.space_group_name_H-M   'P 1'
#
loop_
_entity.id
_entity.type
_entity.pdbx_description
1 polymer ?
#
loop_
_entity_poly.entity_id
_entity_poly.type
_entity_poly.pdbx_seq_one_letter_code
_entity_poly.pdbx_strand_id
1 'polypeptide(L)'
;MHFIVVHINVVWILLQRQQLFSQKRLITDERLREREKGPDGNNHGMFQKRWADHDYHEDGGESIVMVQNRNIEALNEILSDNTDKEIVIGTHGTALSTILNFYDNSFGCEEFLRIIDWMPYIIELDFEGDKLVGKHEHCYVEKEFKGNQRADKK
;
A
#
# COMPACT_ATOMS: atom_id res chain seq x y z
N MET A 1 -8.22 9.52 15.26
CA MET A 1 -6.83 9.45 14.74
C MET A 1 -6.87 9.33 13.24
N HIS A 2 -6.24 10.24 12.53
CA HIS A 2 -6.28 10.30 11.08
C HIS A 2 -4.96 9.83 10.50
N PHE A 3 -5.01 8.91 9.56
CA PHE A 3 -3.85 8.45 8.79
C PHE A 3 -4.01 8.87 7.34
N ILE A 4 -3.04 9.54 6.80
CA ILE A 4 -2.95 9.80 5.37
C ILE A 4 -1.96 8.81 4.78
N VAL A 5 -2.47 7.85 4.01
CA VAL A 5 -1.62 6.88 3.31
C VAL A 5 -1.42 7.34 1.89
N VAL A 6 -0.18 7.46 1.50
CA VAL A 6 0.20 7.90 0.15
C VAL A 6 0.86 6.73 -0.58
N HIS A 7 0.24 6.27 -1.65
CA HIS A 7 0.81 5.26 -2.53
C HIS A 7 1.85 5.89 -3.46
N ILE A 8 3.10 5.46 -3.41
CA ILE A 8 4.14 6.14 -4.17
C ILE A 8 5.33 5.27 -4.59
N ASN A 9 5.74 5.42 -5.85
CA ASN A 9 7.14 5.24 -6.30
C ASN A 9 7.96 6.54 -6.21
N VAL A 10 7.37 7.66 -5.80
CA VAL A 10 7.99 9.01 -5.77
C VAL A 10 7.99 9.64 -4.38
N VAL A 11 7.46 8.95 -3.35
CA VAL A 11 7.30 9.50 -1.99
C VAL A 11 8.60 9.87 -1.34
N TRP A 12 9.66 9.11 -1.55
CA TRP A 12 10.93 9.41 -0.92
C TRP A 12 11.38 10.86 -1.17
N ILE A 13 11.24 11.34 -2.41
CA ILE A 13 11.59 12.72 -2.77
C ILE A 13 10.63 13.74 -2.17
N LEU A 14 9.32 13.45 -2.14
CA LEU A 14 8.32 14.35 -1.58
C LEU A 14 8.40 14.41 -0.05
N LEU A 15 8.57 13.28 0.62
CA LEU A 15 8.73 13.21 2.07
C LEU A 15 10.04 13.88 2.52
N GLN A 16 11.14 13.70 1.80
CA GLN A 16 12.39 14.43 2.08
C GLN A 16 12.21 15.94 1.90
N ARG A 17 11.50 16.41 0.88
CA ARG A 17 11.19 17.83 0.72
C ARG A 17 10.28 18.34 1.84
N GLN A 18 9.25 17.59 2.24
CA GLN A 18 8.41 17.95 3.38
C GLN A 18 9.19 17.97 4.69
N GLN A 19 10.12 17.06 4.92
CA GLN A 19 11.01 17.07 6.08
C GLN A 19 11.84 18.36 6.16
N LEU A 20 12.36 18.85 5.02
CA LEU A 20 13.10 20.11 4.95
C LEU A 20 12.24 21.33 5.31
N PHE A 21 10.92 21.30 5.02
CA PHE A 21 10.02 22.41 5.29
C PHE A 21 9.31 22.33 6.65
N SER A 22 9.04 21.13 7.16
CA SER A 22 8.19 20.93 8.35
C SER A 22 8.96 20.56 9.62
N GLN A 23 10.27 20.34 9.55
CA GLN A 23 11.12 19.84 10.65
C GLN A 23 10.61 18.50 11.26
N LYS A 24 9.74 17.76 10.57
CA LYS A 24 9.23 16.47 11.03
C LYS A 24 10.24 15.36 10.73
N ARG A 25 10.40 14.44 11.68
CA ARG A 25 11.30 13.30 11.51
C ARG A 25 10.68 12.29 10.54
N LEU A 26 11.46 11.89 9.53
CA LEU A 26 11.15 10.74 8.69
C LEU A 26 11.64 9.47 9.39
N ILE A 27 10.76 8.48 9.53
CA ILE A 27 11.05 7.15 10.08
C ILE A 27 10.81 6.15 8.95
N THR A 28 11.74 5.22 8.75
CA THR A 28 11.61 4.14 7.77
C THR A 28 11.26 2.84 8.48
N ASP A 29 10.37 2.06 7.89
CA ASP A 29 9.99 0.73 8.35
C ASP A 29 9.95 -0.23 7.15
N GLU A 30 10.81 -1.23 7.15
CA GLU A 30 10.92 -2.23 6.07
C GLU A 30 9.64 -3.07 5.91
N ARG A 31 8.82 -3.16 6.95
CA ARG A 31 7.54 -3.87 6.89
C ARG A 31 6.52 -3.19 5.97
N LEU A 32 6.72 -1.88 5.66
CA LEU A 32 5.85 -1.11 4.75
C LEU A 32 6.35 -1.08 3.30
N ARG A 33 7.38 -1.86 2.96
CA ARG A 33 7.92 -1.98 1.60
C ARG A 33 6.93 -2.64 0.64
N GLU A 34 7.19 -2.52 -0.65
CA GLU A 34 6.42 -3.24 -1.68
C GLU A 34 6.58 -4.76 -1.49
N ARG A 35 5.60 -5.51 -2.02
CA ARG A 35 5.64 -6.96 -2.08
C ARG A 35 6.89 -7.44 -2.82
N GLU A 36 7.63 -8.37 -2.19
CA GLU A 36 8.70 -9.07 -2.87
C GLU A 36 8.10 -9.91 -4.00
N LYS A 37 8.62 -9.73 -5.20
CA LYS A 37 8.25 -10.52 -6.37
C LYS A 37 9.36 -11.50 -6.69
N GLY A 38 9.02 -12.75 -6.93
CA GLY A 38 9.96 -13.72 -7.50
C GLY A 38 10.30 -13.34 -8.95
N PRO A 39 11.21 -14.09 -9.59
CA PRO A 39 11.65 -13.85 -10.98
C PRO A 39 10.48 -13.73 -11.98
N ASP A 40 9.43 -14.50 -11.76
CA ASP A 40 8.24 -14.57 -12.62
C ASP A 40 7.05 -13.76 -12.09
N GLY A 41 7.25 -12.94 -11.08
CA GLY A 41 6.18 -12.33 -10.29
C GLY A 41 5.27 -11.34 -11.00
N ASN A 42 5.57 -10.92 -12.21
CA ASN A 42 4.75 -9.99 -13.00
C ASN A 42 4.19 -10.60 -14.28
N ASN A 43 4.17 -11.92 -14.40
CA ASN A 43 3.58 -12.60 -15.54
C ASN A 43 2.07 -12.37 -15.62
N HIS A 44 1.50 -12.54 -16.82
CA HIS A 44 0.08 -12.35 -17.06
C HIS A 44 -0.79 -13.24 -16.16
N GLY A 45 -1.85 -12.64 -15.59
CA GLY A 45 -2.78 -13.35 -14.70
C GLY A 45 -2.29 -13.56 -13.26
N MET A 46 -1.07 -13.18 -12.93
CA MET A 46 -0.52 -13.40 -11.59
C MET A 46 -1.21 -12.54 -10.51
N PHE A 47 -1.73 -11.38 -10.86
CA PHE A 47 -2.51 -10.58 -9.91
C PHE A 47 -3.80 -11.30 -9.52
N GLN A 48 -4.56 -11.77 -10.51
CA GLN A 48 -5.79 -12.52 -10.28
C GLN A 48 -5.54 -13.78 -9.46
N LYS A 49 -4.46 -14.52 -9.76
CA LYS A 49 -4.10 -15.72 -9.03
C LYS A 49 -3.80 -15.44 -7.56
N ARG A 50 -3.01 -14.40 -7.25
CA ARG A 50 -2.68 -14.03 -5.86
C ARG A 50 -3.89 -13.55 -5.08
N TRP A 51 -4.78 -12.80 -5.71
CA TRP A 51 -5.99 -12.32 -5.07
C TRP A 51 -7.09 -13.38 -4.95
N ALA A 52 -7.05 -14.45 -5.77
CA ALA A 52 -7.92 -15.59 -5.63
C ALA A 52 -7.43 -16.60 -4.57
N ASP A 53 -6.12 -16.67 -4.37
CA ASP A 53 -5.47 -17.50 -3.36
C ASP A 53 -4.42 -16.64 -2.63
N HIS A 54 -4.80 -16.12 -1.47
CA HIS A 54 -3.98 -15.19 -0.71
C HIS A 54 -2.71 -15.83 -0.13
N ASP A 55 -2.65 -17.16 -0.03
CA ASP A 55 -1.45 -17.90 0.40
C ASP A 55 -0.49 -18.18 -0.76
N TYR A 56 -0.99 -18.06 -2.01
CA TYR A 56 -0.17 -18.29 -3.18
C TYR A 56 0.96 -17.26 -3.32
N HIS A 57 2.18 -17.73 -3.57
CA HIS A 57 3.31 -16.91 -3.98
C HIS A 57 4.17 -17.64 -5.02
N GLU A 58 4.89 -16.91 -5.81
CA GLU A 58 5.92 -17.39 -6.68
C GLU A 58 7.17 -17.74 -5.87
N ASP A 59 8.02 -18.61 -6.41
CA ASP A 59 9.32 -18.90 -5.80
C ASP A 59 10.12 -17.61 -5.57
N GLY A 60 10.62 -17.42 -4.35
CA GLY A 60 11.31 -16.20 -3.94
C GLY A 60 10.41 -14.96 -3.81
N GLY A 61 9.09 -15.10 -3.88
CA GLY A 61 8.14 -13.99 -3.71
C GLY A 61 7.36 -14.06 -2.39
N GLU A 62 6.58 -13.02 -2.09
CA GLU A 62 5.66 -12.96 -0.96
C GLU A 62 4.22 -13.21 -1.43
N SER A 63 3.42 -13.90 -0.62
CA SER A 63 1.97 -13.99 -0.79
C SER A 63 1.26 -12.72 -0.29
N ILE A 64 -0.04 -12.56 -0.60
CA ILE A 64 -0.87 -11.47 -0.07
C ILE A 64 -0.91 -11.51 1.45
N VAL A 65 -1.08 -12.69 2.05
CA VAL A 65 -1.08 -12.88 3.52
C VAL A 65 0.26 -12.47 4.15
N MET A 66 1.39 -12.84 3.56
CA MET A 66 2.71 -12.46 4.08
C MET A 66 2.88 -10.94 4.12
N VAL A 67 2.50 -10.26 3.04
CA VAL A 67 2.56 -8.79 2.96
C VAL A 67 1.59 -8.14 3.93
N GLN A 68 0.35 -8.66 4.02
CA GLN A 68 -0.68 -8.15 4.93
C GLN A 68 -0.22 -8.25 6.38
N ASN A 69 0.30 -9.41 6.81
CA ASN A 69 0.73 -9.63 8.20
C ASN A 69 1.80 -8.61 8.62
N ARG A 70 2.87 -8.42 7.82
CA ARG A 70 3.92 -7.46 8.17
C ARG A 70 3.45 -6.01 8.15
N ASN A 71 2.54 -5.66 7.21
CA ASN A 71 1.98 -4.31 7.14
C ASN A 71 1.08 -4.00 8.33
N ILE A 72 0.22 -4.95 8.74
CA ILE A 72 -0.68 -4.77 9.87
C ILE A 72 0.09 -4.73 11.18
N GLU A 73 1.15 -5.55 11.33
CA GLU A 73 2.06 -5.46 12.48
C GLU A 73 2.66 -4.05 12.60
N ALA A 74 3.24 -3.52 11.51
CA ALA A 74 3.79 -2.17 11.49
C ALA A 74 2.72 -1.11 11.80
N LEU A 75 1.55 -1.23 11.18
CA LEU A 75 0.45 -0.29 11.38
C LEU A 75 -0.02 -0.28 12.85
N ASN A 76 -0.19 -1.44 13.48
CA ASN A 76 -0.61 -1.53 14.88
C ASN A 76 0.40 -0.88 15.84
N GLU A 77 1.70 -1.06 15.60
CA GLU A 77 2.73 -0.37 16.38
C GLU A 77 2.67 1.14 16.18
N ILE A 78 2.54 1.60 14.93
CA ILE A 78 2.40 3.04 14.62
C ILE A 78 1.16 3.62 15.30
N LEU A 79 0.01 2.93 15.27
CA LEU A 79 -1.22 3.35 15.93
C LEU A 79 -1.04 3.46 17.45
N SER A 80 -0.42 2.46 18.05
CA SER A 80 -0.15 2.43 19.49
C SER A 80 0.76 3.57 19.97
N ASP A 81 1.84 3.82 19.22
CA ASP A 81 2.87 4.81 19.62
C ASP A 81 2.44 6.25 19.35
N ASN A 82 1.39 6.46 18.59
CA ASN A 82 0.97 7.78 18.12
C ASN A 82 -0.51 8.07 18.36
N THR A 83 -1.03 7.66 19.49
CA THR A 83 -2.42 7.94 19.88
C THR A 83 -2.74 9.44 19.74
N ASP A 84 -3.89 9.76 19.17
CA ASP A 84 -4.39 11.11 18.94
C ASP A 84 -3.51 12.03 18.05
N LYS A 85 -2.65 11.45 17.21
CA LYS A 85 -1.85 12.20 16.23
C LYS A 85 -2.32 11.95 14.81
N GLU A 86 -2.01 12.91 13.95
CA GLU A 86 -2.08 12.74 12.50
C GLU A 86 -0.74 12.25 11.98
N ILE A 87 -0.77 11.16 11.19
CA ILE A 87 0.42 10.51 10.67
C ILE A 87 0.31 10.34 9.17
N VAL A 88 1.40 10.59 8.48
CA VAL A 88 1.54 10.30 7.04
C VAL A 88 2.41 9.07 6.86
N ILE A 89 1.86 8.04 6.22
CA ILE A 89 2.57 6.82 5.85
C ILE A 89 2.76 6.79 4.34
N GLY A 90 4.01 6.67 3.90
CA GLY A 90 4.33 6.36 2.51
C GLY A 90 4.52 4.86 2.34
N THR A 91 3.78 4.26 1.40
CA THR A 91 3.87 2.83 1.08
C THR A 91 3.67 2.58 -0.42
N HIS A 92 3.39 1.36 -0.82
CA HIS A 92 3.32 0.92 -2.21
C HIS A 92 1.95 0.30 -2.54
N GLY A 93 1.70 0.05 -3.84
CA GLY A 93 0.39 -0.38 -4.31
C GLY A 93 -0.11 -1.67 -3.69
N THR A 94 0.69 -2.74 -3.73
CA THR A 94 0.28 -4.01 -3.12
C THR A 94 0.22 -3.90 -1.59
N ALA A 95 1.21 -3.24 -0.98
CA ALA A 95 1.26 -3.06 0.47
C ALA A 95 0.02 -2.30 0.98
N LEU A 96 -0.34 -1.15 0.39
CA LEU A 96 -1.56 -0.43 0.73
C LEU A 96 -2.82 -1.29 0.53
N SER A 97 -2.90 -1.99 -0.61
CA SER A 97 -4.06 -2.81 -0.93
C SER A 97 -4.28 -3.95 0.06
N THR A 98 -3.21 -4.52 0.60
CA THR A 98 -3.33 -5.55 1.65
C THR A 98 -3.83 -4.96 2.97
N ILE A 99 -3.46 -3.73 3.31
CA ILE A 99 -4.01 -3.01 4.48
C ILE A 99 -5.51 -2.76 4.28
N LEU A 100 -5.90 -2.24 3.11
CA LEU A 100 -7.32 -1.98 2.82
C LEU A 100 -8.16 -3.27 2.85
N ASN A 101 -7.64 -4.36 2.27
CA ASN A 101 -8.31 -5.67 2.30
C ASN A 101 -8.45 -6.23 3.73
N PHE A 102 -7.49 -5.99 4.62
CA PHE A 102 -7.56 -6.45 6.01
C PHE A 102 -8.78 -5.88 6.74
N TYR A 103 -9.07 -4.59 6.54
CA TYR A 103 -10.20 -3.91 7.16
C TYR A 103 -11.50 -4.02 6.37
N ASP A 104 -11.43 -4.30 5.08
CA ASP A 104 -12.56 -4.40 4.17
C ASP A 104 -12.35 -5.57 3.20
N ASN A 105 -12.88 -6.75 3.52
CA ASN A 105 -12.72 -7.96 2.73
C ASN A 105 -13.32 -7.85 1.31
N SER A 106 -14.12 -6.82 1.02
CA SER A 106 -14.61 -6.55 -0.33
C SER A 106 -13.55 -5.90 -1.22
N PHE A 107 -12.49 -5.33 -0.63
CA PHE A 107 -11.35 -4.81 -1.37
C PHE A 107 -10.50 -5.98 -1.91
N GLY A 108 -10.74 -6.36 -3.14
CA GLY A 108 -10.11 -7.51 -3.79
C GLY A 108 -9.28 -7.12 -5.01
N CYS A 109 -9.18 -8.06 -5.96
CA CYS A 109 -8.39 -7.89 -7.17
C CYS A 109 -8.87 -6.71 -8.03
N GLU A 110 -10.17 -6.49 -8.13
CA GLU A 110 -10.74 -5.42 -8.96
C GLU A 110 -10.36 -4.05 -8.41
N GLU A 111 -10.52 -3.83 -7.10
CA GLU A 111 -10.15 -2.59 -6.43
C GLU A 111 -8.63 -2.35 -6.49
N PHE A 112 -7.84 -3.40 -6.30
CA PHE A 112 -6.39 -3.34 -6.48
C PHE A 112 -6.02 -2.90 -7.89
N LEU A 113 -6.60 -3.50 -8.93
CA LEU A 113 -6.33 -3.14 -10.32
C LEU A 113 -6.81 -1.73 -10.67
N ARG A 114 -7.89 -1.25 -10.02
CA ARG A 114 -8.37 0.12 -10.17
C ARG A 114 -7.31 1.14 -9.77
N ILE A 115 -6.63 0.93 -8.63
CA ILE A 115 -5.72 1.92 -8.06
C ILE A 115 -4.24 1.70 -8.36
N ILE A 116 -3.83 0.53 -8.87
CA ILE A 116 -2.40 0.15 -9.01
C ILE A 116 -1.59 1.14 -9.85
N ASP A 117 -2.19 1.76 -10.84
CA ASP A 117 -1.55 2.75 -11.72
C ASP A 117 -1.88 4.21 -11.32
N TRP A 118 -2.73 4.42 -10.31
CA TRP A 118 -3.03 5.75 -9.81
C TRP A 118 -1.86 6.30 -9.01
N MET A 119 -1.29 7.39 -9.49
CA MET A 119 -0.10 7.96 -8.86
C MET A 119 -0.05 9.48 -9.09
N PRO A 120 -0.11 10.28 -8.03
CA PRO A 120 -0.26 9.90 -6.62
C PRO A 120 -1.65 9.33 -6.32
N TYR A 121 -1.75 8.49 -5.28
CA TYR A 121 -3.00 8.09 -4.66
C TYR A 121 -2.90 8.36 -3.16
N ILE A 122 -3.76 9.22 -2.63
CA ILE A 122 -3.76 9.64 -1.23
C ILE A 122 -5.11 9.28 -0.63
N ILE A 123 -5.07 8.45 0.39
CA ILE A 123 -6.25 8.00 1.14
C ILE A 123 -6.05 8.31 2.62
N GLU A 124 -7.07 8.82 3.27
CA GLU A 124 -7.16 8.98 4.71
C GLU A 124 -7.89 7.79 5.32
N LEU A 125 -7.34 7.29 6.41
CA LEU A 125 -7.91 6.21 7.21
C LEU A 125 -8.09 6.70 8.64
N ASP A 126 -9.30 6.61 9.16
CA ASP A 126 -9.65 7.03 10.52
C ASP A 126 -9.72 5.84 11.45
N PHE A 127 -9.00 5.90 12.56
CA PHE A 127 -8.95 4.81 13.53
C PHE A 127 -9.46 5.22 14.90
N GLU A 128 -10.21 4.33 15.55
CA GLU A 128 -10.49 4.31 16.97
C GLU A 128 -9.77 3.11 17.60
N GLY A 129 -8.64 3.35 18.27
CA GLY A 129 -7.72 2.28 18.65
C GLY A 129 -7.13 1.62 17.40
N ASP A 130 -7.32 0.32 17.26
CA ASP A 130 -6.92 -0.49 16.10
C ASP A 130 -8.05 -0.70 15.07
N LYS A 131 -9.24 -0.16 15.34
CA LYS A 131 -10.41 -0.31 14.49
C LYS A 131 -10.52 0.81 13.47
N LEU A 132 -10.57 0.47 12.18
CA LEU A 132 -10.88 1.41 11.11
C LEU A 132 -12.35 1.83 11.18
N VAL A 133 -12.61 3.15 11.30
CA VAL A 133 -13.96 3.74 11.41
C VAL A 133 -14.31 4.66 10.24
N GLY A 134 -13.33 5.10 9.46
CA GLY A 134 -13.54 5.96 8.29
C GLY A 134 -12.47 5.75 7.21
N LYS A 135 -12.86 6.01 5.95
CA LYS A 135 -11.97 5.91 4.80
C LYS A 135 -12.36 6.99 3.77
N HIS A 136 -11.42 7.87 3.39
CA HIS A 136 -11.64 8.97 2.46
C HIS A 136 -10.53 9.07 1.42
N GLU A 137 -10.88 8.96 0.14
CA GLU A 137 -9.95 9.21 -0.98
C GLU A 137 -9.82 10.71 -1.21
N HIS A 138 -8.63 11.29 -1.02
CA HIS A 138 -8.40 12.74 -1.11
C HIS A 138 -7.87 13.20 -2.46
N CYS A 139 -6.88 12.50 -2.98
CA CYS A 139 -6.21 12.90 -4.20
C CYS A 139 -5.75 11.67 -4.97
N TYR A 140 -6.10 11.64 -6.24
CA TYR A 140 -5.63 10.60 -7.15
C TYR A 140 -5.57 11.13 -8.58
N VAL A 141 -4.69 10.54 -9.36
CA VAL A 141 -4.64 10.72 -10.82
C VAL A 141 -5.05 9.40 -11.44
N GLU A 142 -6.28 9.35 -11.93
CA GLU A 142 -6.79 8.18 -12.62
C GLU A 142 -5.91 7.83 -13.82
N LYS A 143 -5.54 6.58 -13.90
CA LYS A 143 -4.85 6.00 -15.05
C LYS A 143 -5.46 4.65 -15.35
N GLU A 144 -5.70 4.42 -16.63
CA GLU A 144 -6.17 3.14 -17.09
C GLU A 144 -5.08 2.07 -16.86
N PHE A 145 -5.43 0.95 -16.23
CA PHE A 145 -4.50 -0.18 -16.11
C PHE A 145 -4.22 -0.78 -17.48
N LYS A 146 -3.00 -0.63 -17.95
CA LYS A 146 -2.59 -1.08 -19.29
C LYS A 146 -2.05 -2.51 -19.35
N GLY A 147 -2.20 -3.27 -18.24
CA GLY A 147 -1.77 -4.67 -18.19
C GLY A 147 -0.28 -4.85 -18.54
N ASN A 148 0.03 -5.93 -19.25
CA ASN A 148 1.40 -6.29 -19.63
C ASN A 148 2.03 -5.46 -20.76
N GLN A 149 1.39 -4.39 -21.25
CA GLN A 149 2.00 -3.52 -22.29
C GLN A 149 3.34 -2.89 -21.83
N ARG A 150 3.69 -3.01 -20.54
CA ARG A 150 5.01 -2.62 -20.03
C ARG A 150 6.12 -3.61 -20.38
N ALA A 151 5.79 -4.86 -20.70
CA ALA A 151 6.77 -5.90 -21.05
C ALA A 151 7.35 -5.74 -22.46
N ASP A 152 6.66 -5.05 -23.35
CA ASP A 152 7.03 -4.92 -24.78
C ASP A 152 7.95 -3.73 -25.09
N LYS A 153 8.41 -2.99 -24.07
CA LYS A 153 9.43 -1.94 -24.21
C LYS A 153 10.79 -2.45 -23.76
N LYS A 154 11.40 -3.30 -24.59
CA LYS A 154 12.84 -3.56 -24.60
C LYS A 154 13.45 -2.92 -25.84
#